data_6ca338f035883870c58721261326fddb
#
_entry.id   6ca338f035883870c58721261326fddb
#
_cell.length_a   1.000
_cell.length_b   1.000
_cell.length_c   1.000
_cell.angle_alpha   90.00
_cell.angle_beta   90.00
_cell.angle_gamma   90.00
#
_symmetry.space_group_name_H-M   'P 1'
#
loop_
_entity.id
_entity.type
_entity.pdbx_description
1 polymer ?
#
loop_
_entity_poly.entity_id
_entity_poly.type
_entity_poly.pdbx_seq_one_letter_code
_entity_poly.pdbx_strand_id
1 'polypeptide(L)'
;MSPIDAAMTSLDRRRFLAGLAGCGVAVLNRLAAGGQSPTRRSKMGLASDCWNLHQRAQVGKGQKGDLSDPRLFLERCYQLGAGGMQAPLGVRDEAYCSGLRRWAEDHEMYIEGSSSLADSRFDAGRFEKEVLTAKAVGTTVVRTVVIPGRRYEQFSSAEEFARSSQRAAERLRQVEPIMARHRMRLAVENHKCHRVAERLDLLKQLGSEWIGTCVDTGNSFALCEDPMDVVRAYAPFAFSVHVRDQGVQEYEDGFLFTDTALGQGFLDVPATVRVLREAHPELHFSLEMIARDPLKVPVLTPKYWVTMPGAPATDLAWTLRTVKAKTPRQPLPRIDSLPLDQRVQYEQRMIEDSLAFAREHLGL
;
A
#
# COMPACT_ATOMS: atom_id res chain seq x y z
N MET A 1 29.23 -52.26 -7.60
CA MET A 1 28.03 -52.71 -6.86
C MET A 1 28.38 -52.69 -5.40
N SER A 2 27.95 -51.70 -4.66
CA SER A 2 28.08 -51.62 -3.20
C SER A 2 26.69 -51.41 -2.62
N PRO A 3 26.29 -52.10 -1.58
CA PRO A 3 24.93 -52.19 -1.09
C PRO A 3 24.67 -51.13 -0.01
N ILE A 4 24.00 -50.05 -0.37
CA ILE A 4 23.28 -49.17 0.58
C ILE A 4 21.99 -48.74 -0.09
N ASP A 5 21.10 -49.67 -0.28
CA ASP A 5 19.68 -49.39 -0.57
C ASP A 5 18.87 -50.46 0.15
N ALA A 6 18.43 -50.13 1.34
CA ALA A 6 17.24 -50.68 2.01
C ALA A 6 17.25 -50.30 3.48
N ALA A 7 16.57 -49.24 3.86
CA ALA A 7 15.82 -49.06 5.12
C ALA A 7 15.32 -47.61 5.28
N MET A 8 14.37 -47.24 4.49
CA MET A 8 13.42 -46.19 4.94
C MET A 8 12.08 -46.87 5.28
N THR A 9 11.93 -47.15 6.55
CA THR A 9 10.79 -47.85 7.11
C THR A 9 9.55 -46.93 7.20
N SER A 10 8.39 -47.56 7.11
CA SER A 10 7.03 -47.03 7.11
C SER A 10 6.65 -46.10 8.28
N LEU A 11 7.57 -45.76 9.15
CA LEU A 11 7.32 -44.90 10.33
C LEU A 11 7.39 -43.39 10.05
N ASP A 12 8.06 -42.94 8.99
CA ASP A 12 8.20 -41.53 8.68
C ASP A 12 6.97 -40.91 7.99
N ARG A 13 6.20 -41.72 7.25
CA ARG A 13 4.94 -41.25 6.63
C ARG A 13 3.82 -40.98 7.64
N ARG A 14 3.77 -41.69 8.76
CA ARG A 14 2.75 -41.50 9.80
C ARG A 14 3.06 -40.26 10.68
N ARG A 15 4.30 -39.89 10.86
CA ARG A 15 4.68 -38.67 11.59
C ARG A 15 4.45 -37.40 10.79
N PHE A 16 4.60 -37.47 9.45
CA PHE A 16 4.31 -36.32 8.58
C PHE A 16 2.81 -35.99 8.50
N LEU A 17 1.95 -36.99 8.51
CA LEU A 17 0.48 -36.80 8.49
C LEU A 17 -0.10 -36.44 9.87
N ALA A 18 0.56 -36.80 10.97
CA ALA A 18 0.12 -36.41 12.32
C ALA A 18 0.44 -34.96 12.67
N GLY A 19 1.47 -34.35 12.02
CA GLY A 19 1.80 -32.92 12.17
C GLY A 19 0.79 -31.98 11.53
N LEU A 20 0.03 -32.41 10.52
CA LEU A 20 -1.00 -31.61 9.85
C LEU A 20 -2.38 -31.65 10.53
N ALA A 21 -2.64 -32.67 11.35
CA ALA A 21 -3.91 -32.79 12.08
C ALA A 21 -3.91 -32.06 13.43
N GLY A 22 -2.75 -31.72 13.98
CA GLY A 22 -2.62 -31.04 15.28
C GLY A 22 -2.81 -29.52 15.23
N CYS A 23 -2.54 -28.87 14.10
CA CYS A 23 -2.71 -27.42 13.95
C CYS A 23 -4.14 -26.99 13.55
N GLY A 24 -4.97 -27.93 13.07
CA GLY A 24 -6.32 -27.62 12.60
C GLY A 24 -7.39 -27.47 13.69
N VAL A 25 -7.17 -28.00 14.88
CA VAL A 25 -8.21 -28.03 15.95
C VAL A 25 -8.06 -26.85 16.93
N ALA A 26 -6.89 -26.25 17.06
CA ALA A 26 -6.68 -25.09 17.95
C ALA A 26 -7.19 -23.76 17.37
N VAL A 27 -7.42 -23.68 16.03
CA VAL A 27 -7.87 -22.44 15.34
C VAL A 27 -9.40 -22.35 15.26
N LEU A 28 -10.12 -23.50 15.31
CA LEU A 28 -11.59 -23.52 15.19
C LEU A 28 -12.35 -23.13 16.46
N ASN A 29 -11.70 -23.13 17.63
CA ASN A 29 -12.35 -22.76 18.90
C ASN A 29 -12.23 -21.26 19.26
N ARG A 30 -11.61 -20.41 18.43
CA ARG A 30 -11.59 -18.95 18.64
C ARG A 30 -12.70 -18.17 17.94
N LEU A 31 -13.50 -18.82 17.09
CA LEU A 31 -14.58 -18.17 16.34
C LEU A 31 -15.92 -18.09 17.08
N ALA A 32 -16.02 -18.61 18.29
CA ALA A 32 -17.25 -18.61 19.09
C ALA A 32 -17.18 -17.83 20.41
N ALA A 33 -16.12 -17.03 20.63
CA ALA A 33 -16.04 -16.13 21.80
C ALA A 33 -16.40 -14.71 21.34
N GLY A 34 -17.54 -14.23 21.86
CA GLY A 34 -18.08 -12.91 21.60
C GLY A 34 -17.07 -11.78 21.79
N GLY A 35 -17.23 -10.72 21.01
CA GLY A 35 -16.45 -9.52 20.86
C GLY A 35 -15.74 -9.01 22.10
N GLN A 36 -14.51 -9.45 22.31
CA GLN A 36 -13.55 -8.68 23.09
C GLN A 36 -12.92 -7.68 22.11
N SER A 37 -13.26 -6.40 22.27
CA SER A 37 -12.50 -5.32 21.64
C SER A 37 -11.01 -5.58 21.87
N PRO A 38 -10.15 -5.48 20.86
CA PRO A 38 -8.72 -5.70 21.07
C PRO A 38 -8.24 -4.75 22.17
N THR A 39 -7.63 -5.28 23.21
CA THR A 39 -7.19 -4.55 24.42
C THR A 39 -6.24 -3.39 24.11
N ARG A 40 -5.70 -3.31 22.86
CA ARG A 40 -4.94 -2.18 22.34
C ARG A 40 -5.05 -2.16 20.81
N ARG A 41 -5.67 -1.13 20.26
CA ARG A 41 -5.68 -0.89 18.79
C ARG A 41 -4.31 -0.46 18.31
N SER A 42 -4.01 -0.76 17.03
CA SER A 42 -2.88 -0.14 16.33
C SER A 42 -3.18 1.34 16.09
N LYS A 43 -2.14 2.18 16.10
CA LYS A 43 -2.24 3.56 15.59
C LYS A 43 -2.16 3.61 14.06
N MET A 44 -1.76 2.52 13.41
CA MET A 44 -1.74 2.40 11.96
C MET A 44 -3.16 2.23 11.43
N GLY A 45 -3.52 3.00 10.42
CA GLY A 45 -4.79 2.85 9.70
C GLY A 45 -4.68 1.91 8.50
N LEU A 46 -5.77 1.85 7.73
CA LEU A 46 -5.84 1.08 6.49
C LEU A 46 -6.13 2.01 5.31
N ALA A 47 -5.39 1.86 4.22
CA ALA A 47 -5.80 2.36 2.92
C ALA A 47 -6.91 1.48 2.34
N SER A 48 -7.86 2.08 1.61
CA SER A 48 -9.00 1.36 1.02
C SER A 48 -8.59 0.21 0.10
N ASP A 49 -7.40 0.30 -0.49
CA ASP A 49 -6.84 -0.74 -1.37
C ASP A 49 -6.58 -2.07 -0.66
N CYS A 50 -6.45 -2.07 0.69
CA CYS A 50 -6.33 -3.29 1.49
C CYS A 50 -7.61 -4.13 1.56
N TRP A 51 -8.77 -3.59 1.16
CA TRP A 51 -10.10 -4.19 1.36
C TRP A 51 -10.78 -4.61 0.05
N ASN A 52 -10.03 -4.73 -1.03
CA ASN A 52 -10.58 -4.93 -2.38
C ASN A 52 -11.25 -6.29 -2.58
N LEU A 53 -10.71 -7.38 -2.03
CA LEU A 53 -11.31 -8.71 -2.17
C LEU A 53 -12.57 -8.84 -1.30
N HIS A 54 -12.57 -8.28 -0.10
CA HIS A 54 -13.76 -8.20 0.74
C HIS A 54 -14.87 -7.41 0.06
N GLN A 55 -14.56 -6.22 -0.48
CA GLN A 55 -15.51 -5.41 -1.25
C GLN A 55 -16.11 -6.21 -2.41
N ARG A 56 -15.28 -6.90 -3.19
CA ARG A 56 -15.76 -7.74 -4.30
C ARG A 56 -16.66 -8.88 -3.83
N ALA A 57 -16.31 -9.53 -2.71
CA ALA A 57 -17.11 -10.61 -2.14
C ALA A 57 -18.47 -10.11 -1.61
N GLN A 58 -18.50 -8.94 -0.97
CA GLN A 58 -19.73 -8.31 -0.49
C GLN A 58 -20.65 -7.93 -1.64
N VAL A 59 -20.12 -7.24 -2.66
CA VAL A 59 -20.88 -6.86 -3.86
C VAL A 59 -21.39 -8.09 -4.63
N GLY A 60 -20.57 -9.13 -4.75
CA GLY A 60 -20.96 -10.40 -5.38
C GLY A 60 -22.10 -11.12 -4.66
N LYS A 61 -22.34 -10.81 -3.38
CA LYS A 61 -23.49 -11.30 -2.58
C LYS A 61 -24.68 -10.32 -2.58
N GLY A 62 -24.67 -9.28 -3.40
CA GLY A 62 -25.70 -8.25 -3.47
C GLY A 62 -25.69 -7.23 -2.33
N GLN A 63 -24.61 -7.17 -1.54
CA GLN A 63 -24.44 -6.17 -0.48
C GLN A 63 -23.81 -4.90 -1.05
N LYS A 64 -23.99 -3.76 -0.37
CA LYS A 64 -23.35 -2.50 -0.79
C LYS A 64 -21.82 -2.58 -0.74
N GLY A 65 -21.28 -3.33 0.20
CA GLY A 65 -19.84 -3.40 0.48
C GLY A 65 -19.33 -2.19 1.30
N ASP A 66 -18.29 -2.45 2.08
CA ASP A 66 -17.77 -1.46 3.04
C ASP A 66 -17.18 -0.23 2.36
N LEU A 67 -16.55 -0.38 1.17
CA LEU A 67 -15.96 0.75 0.44
C LEU A 67 -16.99 1.62 -0.28
N SER A 68 -18.28 1.30 -0.25
CA SER A 68 -19.33 2.13 -0.86
C SER A 68 -19.64 3.39 -0.05
N ASP A 69 -19.22 3.42 1.22
CA ASP A 69 -19.44 4.53 2.12
C ASP A 69 -18.27 4.70 3.09
N PRO A 70 -17.66 5.89 3.20
CA PRO A 70 -16.52 6.14 4.10
C PRO A 70 -16.82 5.75 5.56
N ARG A 71 -18.05 5.90 6.01
CA ARG A 71 -18.46 5.53 7.38
C ARG A 71 -18.38 4.04 7.60
N LEU A 72 -18.87 3.23 6.65
CA LEU A 72 -18.81 1.77 6.75
C LEU A 72 -17.36 1.27 6.76
N PHE A 73 -16.51 1.87 5.93
CA PHE A 73 -15.11 1.49 5.90
C PHE A 73 -14.37 1.90 7.18
N LEU A 74 -14.65 3.08 7.74
CA LEU A 74 -14.06 3.51 9.02
C LEU A 74 -14.48 2.56 10.17
N GLU A 75 -15.75 2.18 10.23
CA GLU A 75 -16.26 1.19 11.20
C GLU A 75 -15.57 -0.18 11.02
N ARG A 76 -15.32 -0.57 9.77
CA ARG A 76 -14.58 -1.80 9.47
C ARG A 76 -13.13 -1.70 9.96
N CYS A 77 -12.44 -0.60 9.71
CA CYS A 77 -11.09 -0.35 10.23
C CYS A 77 -11.05 -0.45 11.76
N TYR A 78 -12.03 0.13 12.44
CA TYR A 78 -12.16 0.02 13.89
C TYR A 78 -12.31 -1.42 14.38
N GLN A 79 -13.19 -2.21 13.74
CA GLN A 79 -13.42 -3.62 14.06
C GLN A 79 -12.18 -4.48 13.87
N LEU A 80 -11.33 -4.14 12.90
CA LEU A 80 -10.05 -4.79 12.64
C LEU A 80 -8.94 -4.37 13.63
N GLY A 81 -9.19 -3.36 14.46
CA GLY A 81 -8.21 -2.82 15.40
C GLY A 81 -7.22 -1.85 14.76
N ALA A 82 -7.56 -1.23 13.65
CA ALA A 82 -6.79 -0.15 13.03
C ALA A 82 -7.06 1.21 13.70
N GLY A 83 -6.11 2.13 13.60
CA GLY A 83 -6.17 3.48 14.19
C GLY A 83 -6.77 4.55 13.27
N GLY A 84 -7.13 4.21 12.05
CA GLY A 84 -7.71 5.15 11.10
C GLY A 84 -7.97 4.55 9.74
N MET A 85 -8.35 5.40 8.80
CA MET A 85 -8.51 5.04 7.39
C MET A 85 -7.92 6.07 6.45
N GLN A 86 -7.54 5.63 5.26
CA GLN A 86 -7.34 6.48 4.09
C GLN A 86 -8.23 5.98 2.95
N ALA A 87 -9.20 6.79 2.52
CA ALA A 87 -10.20 6.38 1.53
C ALA A 87 -10.76 7.55 0.72
N PRO A 88 -11.37 7.31 -0.46
CA PRO A 88 -12.16 8.29 -1.16
C PRO A 88 -13.36 8.71 -0.31
N LEU A 89 -13.45 10.00 0.02
CA LEU A 89 -14.59 10.55 0.79
C LEU A 89 -15.75 10.93 -0.11
N GLY A 90 -15.46 11.28 -1.37
CA GLY A 90 -16.44 11.82 -2.31
C GLY A 90 -16.91 13.20 -1.91
N VAL A 91 -18.03 13.65 -2.50
CA VAL A 91 -18.70 14.90 -2.11
C VAL A 91 -19.85 14.55 -1.16
N ARG A 92 -19.86 15.14 0.04
CA ARG A 92 -20.82 14.86 1.11
C ARG A 92 -21.38 16.16 1.65
N ASP A 93 -22.59 16.09 2.21
CA ASP A 93 -23.20 17.21 2.92
C ASP A 93 -22.61 17.41 4.34
N GLU A 94 -22.95 18.53 4.95
CA GLU A 94 -22.44 18.92 6.27
C GLU A 94 -22.90 17.96 7.39
N ALA A 95 -24.12 17.47 7.32
CA ALA A 95 -24.67 16.55 8.32
C ALA A 95 -23.90 15.22 8.32
N TYR A 96 -23.62 14.68 7.13
CA TYR A 96 -22.81 13.49 6.97
C TYR A 96 -21.37 13.70 7.49
N CYS A 97 -20.74 14.81 7.08
CA CYS A 97 -19.37 15.15 7.49
C CYS A 97 -19.24 15.28 9.02
N SER A 98 -20.18 16.01 9.64
CA SER A 98 -20.22 16.19 11.10
C SER A 98 -20.44 14.87 11.84
N GLY A 99 -21.29 13.98 11.29
CA GLY A 99 -21.52 12.64 11.84
C GLY A 99 -20.29 11.74 11.75
N LEU A 100 -19.61 11.73 10.59
CA LEU A 100 -18.39 10.94 10.37
C LEU A 100 -17.25 11.45 11.27
N ARG A 101 -17.06 12.77 11.34
CA ARG A 101 -16.05 13.40 12.18
C ARG A 101 -16.25 13.05 13.66
N ARG A 102 -17.45 13.25 14.21
CA ARG A 102 -17.76 12.90 15.61
C ARG A 102 -17.45 11.45 15.90
N TRP A 103 -17.88 10.55 15.03
CA TRP A 103 -17.63 9.14 15.24
C TRP A 103 -16.14 8.82 15.29
N ALA A 104 -15.34 9.43 14.40
CA ALA A 104 -13.90 9.26 14.39
C ALA A 104 -13.26 9.79 15.69
N GLU A 105 -13.68 10.97 16.15
CA GLU A 105 -13.24 11.60 17.41
C GLU A 105 -13.61 10.73 18.63
N ASP A 106 -14.86 10.26 18.72
CA ASP A 106 -15.35 9.39 19.80
C ASP A 106 -14.61 8.05 19.90
N HIS A 107 -14.01 7.58 18.77
CA HIS A 107 -13.28 6.33 18.67
C HIS A 107 -11.77 6.52 18.53
N GLU A 108 -11.26 7.74 18.67
CA GLU A 108 -9.83 8.08 18.53
C GLU A 108 -9.24 7.55 17.21
N MET A 109 -9.98 7.74 16.10
CA MET A 109 -9.56 7.32 14.76
C MET A 109 -9.24 8.52 13.88
N TYR A 110 -8.17 8.42 13.10
CA TYR A 110 -7.90 9.42 12.08
C TYR A 110 -8.61 9.09 10.75
N ILE A 111 -8.84 10.14 9.96
CA ILE A 111 -9.33 10.04 8.59
C ILE A 111 -8.35 10.79 7.69
N GLU A 112 -7.92 10.16 6.61
CA GLU A 112 -7.29 10.81 5.47
C GLU A 112 -8.14 10.61 4.22
N GLY A 113 -8.33 11.67 3.46
CA GLY A 113 -9.05 11.62 2.19
C GLY A 113 -8.16 11.11 1.07
N SER A 114 -8.76 10.54 0.03
CA SER A 114 -8.09 10.34 -1.25
C SER A 114 -8.93 10.86 -2.41
N SER A 115 -8.26 11.42 -3.43
CA SER A 115 -8.87 11.91 -4.67
C SER A 115 -7.94 11.66 -5.84
N SER A 116 -8.48 11.28 -6.99
CA SER A 116 -7.66 10.97 -8.17
C SER A 116 -7.47 12.19 -9.06
N LEU A 117 -6.22 12.56 -9.32
CA LEU A 117 -5.85 13.54 -10.34
C LEU A 117 -5.51 12.87 -11.70
N ALA A 118 -5.51 11.56 -11.75
CA ALA A 118 -5.15 10.79 -12.95
C ALA A 118 -6.29 10.60 -13.94
N ASP A 119 -7.54 10.87 -13.54
CA ASP A 119 -8.72 10.72 -14.40
C ASP A 119 -8.64 11.69 -15.59
N SER A 120 -8.90 11.18 -16.79
CA SER A 120 -9.02 12.01 -18.02
C SER A 120 -10.18 13.02 -17.92
N ARG A 121 -11.18 12.75 -17.08
CA ARG A 121 -12.35 13.59 -16.79
C ARG A 121 -12.12 14.47 -15.55
N PHE A 122 -10.86 14.78 -15.22
CA PHE A 122 -10.55 15.63 -14.08
C PHE A 122 -11.32 16.97 -14.17
N ASP A 123 -11.98 17.32 -13.11
CA ASP A 123 -12.71 18.57 -12.91
C ASP A 123 -12.27 19.24 -11.61
N ALA A 124 -11.71 20.45 -11.71
CA ALA A 124 -11.20 21.18 -10.57
C ALA A 124 -12.28 21.58 -9.57
N GLY A 125 -13.50 21.87 -10.05
CA GLY A 125 -14.62 22.22 -9.18
C GLY A 125 -15.11 21.02 -8.37
N ARG A 126 -15.13 19.83 -8.95
CA ARG A 126 -15.40 18.59 -8.23
C ARG A 126 -14.30 18.30 -7.21
N PHE A 127 -13.04 18.42 -7.61
CA PHE A 127 -11.89 18.23 -6.73
C PHE A 127 -11.98 19.18 -5.51
N GLU A 128 -12.30 20.45 -5.72
CA GLU A 128 -12.49 21.41 -4.62
C GLU A 128 -13.61 20.98 -3.65
N LYS A 129 -14.73 20.46 -4.16
CA LYS A 129 -15.80 19.92 -3.30
C LYS A 129 -15.36 18.70 -2.50
N GLU A 130 -14.53 17.81 -3.07
CA GLU A 130 -13.95 16.68 -2.35
C GLU A 130 -12.97 17.14 -1.27
N VAL A 131 -12.17 18.18 -1.53
CA VAL A 131 -11.29 18.82 -0.54
C VAL A 131 -12.09 19.46 0.59
N LEU A 132 -13.21 20.13 0.29
CA LEU A 132 -14.11 20.70 1.30
C LEU A 132 -14.76 19.61 2.17
N THR A 133 -15.15 18.48 1.57
CA THR A 133 -15.62 17.32 2.33
C THR A 133 -14.53 16.81 3.26
N ALA A 134 -13.29 16.63 2.77
CA ALA A 134 -12.15 16.19 3.58
C ALA A 134 -11.92 17.15 4.76
N LYS A 135 -11.95 18.45 4.52
CA LYS A 135 -11.83 19.47 5.58
C LYS A 135 -12.96 19.38 6.60
N ALA A 136 -14.20 19.19 6.16
CA ALA A 136 -15.38 19.11 7.03
C ALA A 136 -15.37 17.89 7.94
N VAL A 137 -14.80 16.76 7.49
CA VAL A 137 -14.60 15.56 8.34
C VAL A 137 -13.38 15.66 9.27
N GLY A 138 -12.65 16.80 9.23
CA GLY A 138 -11.56 17.08 10.17
C GLY A 138 -10.17 16.64 9.70
N THR A 139 -10.01 16.11 8.47
CA THR A 139 -8.67 15.82 7.94
C THR A 139 -7.99 17.05 7.37
N THR A 140 -6.68 17.06 7.40
CA THR A 140 -5.83 18.11 6.80
C THR A 140 -5.07 17.61 5.58
N VAL A 141 -5.17 16.33 5.25
CA VAL A 141 -4.42 15.68 4.18
C VAL A 141 -5.36 14.97 3.21
N VAL A 142 -5.10 15.14 1.92
CA VAL A 142 -5.72 14.37 0.83
C VAL A 142 -4.62 13.69 0.03
N ARG A 143 -4.68 12.37 -0.07
CA ARG A 143 -3.75 11.59 -0.91
C ARG A 143 -4.21 11.60 -2.36
N THR A 144 -3.26 11.61 -3.29
CA THR A 144 -3.54 11.46 -4.73
C THR A 144 -2.48 10.66 -5.45
N VAL A 145 -2.85 10.14 -6.63
CA VAL A 145 -1.95 9.60 -7.65
C VAL A 145 -2.09 10.45 -8.92
N VAL A 146 -0.98 10.84 -9.53
CA VAL A 146 -0.98 11.67 -10.76
C VAL A 146 -0.76 10.85 -12.04
N ILE A 147 -0.05 9.72 -11.95
CA ILE A 147 0.13 8.74 -13.01
C ILE A 147 -0.12 7.37 -12.38
N PRO A 148 -1.28 6.75 -12.62
CA PRO A 148 -1.60 5.44 -12.07
C PRO A 148 -0.87 4.33 -12.84
N GLY A 149 -0.87 3.13 -12.27
CA GLY A 149 -0.30 1.95 -12.93
C GLY A 149 1.23 1.92 -12.91
N ARG A 150 1.82 1.10 -13.77
CA ARG A 150 3.25 0.82 -13.78
C ARG A 150 3.90 1.41 -15.02
N ARG A 151 4.92 2.24 -14.86
CA ARG A 151 5.63 2.94 -15.93
C ARG A 151 6.08 2.01 -17.07
N TYR A 152 6.69 0.91 -16.70
CA TYR A 152 7.25 -0.07 -17.66
C TYR A 152 6.20 -0.88 -18.41
N GLU A 153 4.92 -0.80 -18.03
CA GLU A 153 3.82 -1.44 -18.75
C GLU A 153 3.05 -0.46 -19.64
N GLN A 154 2.87 0.79 -19.16
CA GLN A 154 1.96 1.76 -19.77
C GLN A 154 2.58 2.54 -20.92
N PHE A 155 3.90 2.76 -20.92
CA PHE A 155 4.55 3.65 -21.86
C PHE A 155 5.48 2.89 -22.79
N SER A 156 5.44 3.26 -24.07
CA SER A 156 6.24 2.65 -25.13
C SER A 156 7.44 3.50 -25.54
N SER A 157 7.54 4.75 -25.07
CA SER A 157 8.69 5.63 -25.32
C SER A 157 8.91 6.64 -24.18
N ALA A 158 10.11 7.21 -24.14
CA ALA A 158 10.47 8.28 -23.19
C ALA A 158 9.62 9.54 -23.39
N GLU A 159 9.30 9.87 -24.66
CA GLU A 159 8.48 11.04 -25.01
C GLU A 159 7.03 10.87 -24.57
N GLU A 160 6.49 9.66 -24.65
CA GLU A 160 5.14 9.37 -24.15
C GLU A 160 5.06 9.55 -22.65
N PHE A 161 6.04 9.04 -21.92
CA PHE A 161 6.16 9.24 -20.49
C PHE A 161 6.34 10.72 -20.12
N ALA A 162 7.23 11.44 -20.82
CA ALA A 162 7.47 12.88 -20.60
C ALA A 162 6.19 13.70 -20.77
N ARG A 163 5.40 13.45 -21.82
CA ARG A 163 4.07 14.09 -22.01
C ARG A 163 3.11 13.78 -20.87
N SER A 164 3.12 12.55 -20.33
CA SER A 164 2.29 12.18 -19.19
C SER A 164 2.73 12.88 -17.91
N SER A 165 4.03 12.98 -17.68
CA SER A 165 4.62 13.71 -16.54
C SER A 165 4.31 15.21 -16.61
N GLN A 166 4.37 15.80 -17.80
CA GLN A 166 3.99 17.21 -18.00
C GLN A 166 2.52 17.45 -17.66
N ARG A 167 1.60 16.61 -18.14
CA ARG A 167 0.17 16.69 -17.77
C ARG A 167 -0.05 16.53 -16.28
N ALA A 168 0.69 15.66 -15.61
CA ALA A 168 0.65 15.50 -14.17
C ALA A 168 1.09 16.80 -13.45
N ALA A 169 2.18 17.42 -13.91
CA ALA A 169 2.64 18.70 -13.37
C ALA A 169 1.63 19.84 -13.58
N GLU A 170 1.00 19.91 -14.75
CA GLU A 170 -0.05 20.89 -15.06
C GLU A 170 -1.25 20.72 -14.13
N ARG A 171 -1.68 19.49 -13.86
CA ARG A 171 -2.77 19.23 -12.92
C ARG A 171 -2.44 19.61 -11.50
N LEU A 172 -1.23 19.33 -11.04
CA LEU A 172 -0.78 19.76 -9.71
C LEU A 172 -0.80 21.29 -9.60
N ARG A 173 -0.36 22.03 -10.65
CA ARG A 173 -0.47 23.49 -10.68
C ARG A 173 -1.90 24.01 -10.67
N GLN A 174 -2.87 23.27 -11.27
CA GLN A 174 -4.27 23.64 -11.25
C GLN A 174 -4.91 23.46 -9.87
N VAL A 175 -4.50 22.46 -9.10
CA VAL A 175 -5.11 22.16 -7.79
C VAL A 175 -4.39 22.84 -6.63
N GLU A 176 -3.15 23.26 -6.81
CA GLU A 176 -2.35 23.92 -5.78
C GLU A 176 -3.07 25.13 -5.16
N PRO A 177 -3.63 26.09 -5.95
CA PRO A 177 -4.37 27.23 -5.38
C PRO A 177 -5.61 26.82 -4.59
N ILE A 178 -6.23 25.68 -4.90
CA ILE A 178 -7.34 25.12 -4.12
C ILE A 178 -6.83 24.66 -2.77
N MET A 179 -5.75 23.89 -2.75
CA MET A 179 -5.14 23.39 -1.51
C MET A 179 -4.69 24.54 -0.60
N ALA A 180 -4.02 25.54 -1.16
CA ALA A 180 -3.58 26.74 -0.46
C ALA A 180 -4.75 27.53 0.14
N ARG A 181 -5.80 27.80 -0.65
CA ARG A 181 -7.01 28.51 -0.21
C ARG A 181 -7.67 27.85 0.99
N HIS A 182 -7.76 26.53 0.96
CA HIS A 182 -8.41 25.76 2.02
C HIS A 182 -7.45 25.33 3.14
N ARG A 183 -6.15 25.62 3.03
CA ARG A 183 -5.08 25.20 3.95
C ARG A 183 -5.07 23.68 4.15
N MET A 184 -5.17 22.96 3.03
CA MET A 184 -5.15 21.51 2.97
C MET A 184 -3.87 21.03 2.31
N ARG A 185 -3.33 19.90 2.75
CA ARG A 185 -2.12 19.28 2.19
C ARG A 185 -2.50 18.21 1.16
N LEU A 186 -1.86 18.24 0.00
CA LEU A 186 -1.99 17.22 -1.04
C LEU A 186 -0.78 16.31 -1.01
N ALA A 187 -0.98 15.08 -0.60
CA ALA A 187 0.04 14.04 -0.52
C ALA A 187 0.09 13.25 -1.83
N VAL A 188 1.06 13.54 -2.70
CA VAL A 188 1.22 12.85 -3.99
C VAL A 188 2.03 11.57 -3.80
N GLU A 189 1.40 10.42 -3.98
CA GLU A 189 2.04 9.12 -3.78
C GLU A 189 3.16 8.86 -4.80
N ASN A 190 4.28 8.32 -4.32
CA ASN A 190 5.31 7.70 -5.16
C ASN A 190 4.86 6.30 -5.62
N HIS A 191 3.90 6.29 -6.55
CA HIS A 191 3.51 5.06 -7.23
C HIS A 191 4.62 4.60 -8.20
N LYS A 192 4.46 3.46 -8.89
CA LYS A 192 5.46 2.87 -9.81
C LYS A 192 5.59 3.66 -11.14
N CYS A 193 5.68 5.00 -11.06
CA CYS A 193 5.73 5.90 -12.22
C CYS A 193 6.99 6.79 -12.26
N HIS A 194 7.17 7.69 -11.31
CA HIS A 194 8.35 8.55 -11.24
C HIS A 194 9.42 7.93 -10.36
N ARG A 195 10.67 7.98 -10.81
CA ARG A 195 11.82 7.77 -9.94
C ARG A 195 11.98 8.94 -8.97
N VAL A 196 12.72 8.74 -7.88
CA VAL A 196 12.85 9.73 -6.81
C VAL A 196 13.32 11.09 -7.29
N ALA A 197 14.35 11.13 -8.15
CA ALA A 197 14.86 12.39 -8.69
C ALA A 197 13.80 13.15 -9.51
N GLU A 198 13.08 12.46 -10.38
CA GLU A 198 12.01 13.05 -11.21
C GLU A 198 10.88 13.64 -10.35
N ARG A 199 10.51 12.95 -9.25
CA ARG A 199 9.48 13.44 -8.33
C ARG A 199 9.96 14.62 -7.50
N LEU A 200 11.18 14.60 -7.00
CA LEU A 200 11.75 15.72 -6.24
C LEU A 200 11.89 16.97 -7.12
N ASP A 201 12.27 16.81 -8.37
CA ASP A 201 12.36 17.94 -9.31
C ASP A 201 10.97 18.54 -9.57
N LEU A 202 9.95 17.70 -9.71
CA LEU A 202 8.56 18.15 -9.83
C LEU A 202 8.11 18.94 -8.60
N LEU A 203 8.37 18.46 -7.39
CA LEU A 203 8.02 19.17 -6.14
C LEU A 203 8.77 20.51 -6.02
N LYS A 204 10.07 20.53 -6.35
CA LYS A 204 10.87 21.77 -6.36
C LYS A 204 10.33 22.79 -7.36
N GLN A 205 9.94 22.34 -8.58
CA GLN A 205 9.34 23.23 -9.59
C GLN A 205 7.98 23.79 -9.18
N LEU A 206 7.20 23.03 -8.40
CA LEU A 206 5.94 23.53 -7.84
C LEU A 206 6.16 24.54 -6.74
N GLY A 207 7.20 24.38 -5.91
CA GLY A 207 7.59 25.31 -4.84
C GLY A 207 6.49 25.58 -3.81
N SER A 208 5.57 24.65 -3.59
CA SER A 208 4.39 24.81 -2.74
C SER A 208 4.56 24.11 -1.41
N GLU A 209 4.17 24.77 -0.33
CA GLU A 209 4.04 24.17 1.00
C GLU A 209 2.80 23.25 1.15
N TRP A 210 1.87 23.29 0.17
CA TRP A 210 0.61 22.55 0.18
C TRP A 210 0.68 21.25 -0.61
N ILE A 211 1.75 21.01 -1.37
CA ILE A 211 1.96 19.79 -2.17
C ILE A 211 3.22 19.08 -1.70
N GLY A 212 3.05 17.89 -1.18
CA GLY A 212 4.13 17.01 -0.71
C GLY A 212 3.95 15.58 -1.20
N THR A 213 4.48 14.62 -0.43
CA THR A 213 4.43 13.21 -0.79
C THR A 213 3.55 12.40 0.15
N CYS A 214 2.80 11.44 -0.40
CA CYS A 214 2.43 10.24 0.32
C CYS A 214 3.55 9.23 0.07
N VAL A 215 4.36 8.95 1.10
CA VAL A 215 5.51 8.07 0.97
C VAL A 215 5.06 6.62 1.01
N ASP A 216 5.00 5.98 -0.16
CA ASP A 216 4.87 4.53 -0.25
C ASP A 216 6.25 3.90 -0.10
N THR A 217 6.39 3.05 0.93
CA THR A 217 7.67 2.53 1.39
C THR A 217 8.26 1.42 0.52
N GLY A 218 7.51 0.91 -0.47
CA GLY A 218 7.92 -0.24 -1.27
C GLY A 218 7.89 -0.05 -2.78
N ASN A 219 7.05 0.84 -3.30
CA ASN A 219 6.80 0.98 -4.75
C ASN A 219 8.07 1.25 -5.58
N SER A 220 9.05 1.96 -5.00
CA SER A 220 10.29 2.35 -5.67
C SER A 220 11.16 1.17 -6.12
N PHE A 221 11.10 0.04 -5.40
CA PHE A 221 11.85 -1.16 -5.78
C PHE A 221 11.48 -1.67 -7.18
N ALA A 222 10.22 -1.51 -7.60
CA ALA A 222 9.80 -1.83 -8.96
C ALA A 222 10.38 -0.90 -10.04
N LEU A 223 11.08 0.17 -9.66
CA LEU A 223 11.83 1.09 -10.53
C LEU A 223 13.34 0.98 -10.33
N CYS A 224 13.81 -0.11 -9.71
CA CYS A 224 15.22 -0.37 -9.38
C CYS A 224 15.81 0.73 -8.48
N GLU A 225 15.07 1.27 -7.52
CA GLU A 225 15.57 2.21 -6.52
C GLU A 225 15.58 1.57 -5.13
N ASP A 226 16.61 1.88 -4.32
CA ASP A 226 16.65 1.44 -2.92
C ASP A 226 15.51 2.09 -2.13
N PRO A 227 14.56 1.32 -1.58
CA PRO A 227 13.43 1.88 -0.87
C PRO A 227 13.82 2.77 0.30
N MET A 228 14.91 2.47 1.01
CA MET A 228 15.36 3.26 2.15
C MET A 228 15.92 4.61 1.71
N ASP A 229 16.66 4.66 0.61
CA ASP A 229 17.18 5.91 0.06
C ASP A 229 16.03 6.81 -0.45
N VAL A 230 15.02 6.20 -1.08
CA VAL A 230 13.80 6.91 -1.51
C VAL A 230 13.03 7.46 -0.31
N VAL A 231 12.86 6.67 0.75
CA VAL A 231 12.21 7.12 1.99
C VAL A 231 12.95 8.31 2.60
N ARG A 232 14.27 8.24 2.72
CA ARG A 232 15.09 9.36 3.22
C ARG A 232 14.93 10.62 2.37
N ALA A 233 14.91 10.46 1.05
CA ALA A 233 14.78 11.58 0.12
C ALA A 233 13.40 12.24 0.19
N TYR A 234 12.33 11.47 0.43
CA TYR A 234 10.97 11.99 0.53
C TYR A 234 10.57 12.42 1.95
N ALA A 235 11.25 11.97 2.99
CA ALA A 235 10.91 12.28 4.37
C ALA A 235 10.68 13.77 4.63
N PRO A 236 11.50 14.73 4.12
CA PRO A 236 11.25 16.16 4.33
C PRO A 236 9.96 16.70 3.70
N PHE A 237 9.38 15.97 2.75
CA PHE A 237 8.17 16.35 2.00
C PHE A 237 6.96 15.48 2.37
N ALA A 238 7.08 14.61 3.37
CA ALA A 238 6.06 13.64 3.69
C ALA A 238 4.84 14.30 4.37
N PHE A 239 3.65 14.06 3.84
CA PHE A 239 2.36 14.46 4.42
C PHE A 239 1.51 13.26 4.82
N SER A 240 1.76 12.10 4.24
CA SER A 240 1.09 10.83 4.51
C SER A 240 2.04 9.67 4.20
N VAL A 241 1.75 8.47 4.70
CA VAL A 241 2.59 7.29 4.51
C VAL A 241 1.74 6.07 4.17
N HIS A 242 2.15 5.37 3.11
CA HIS A 242 1.75 4.00 2.85
C HIS A 242 2.84 3.04 3.33
N VAL A 243 2.55 2.29 4.39
CA VAL A 243 3.46 1.27 4.90
C VAL A 243 3.21 -0.03 4.16
N ARG A 244 4.28 -0.57 3.59
CA ARG A 244 4.30 -1.88 2.92
C ARG A 244 5.46 -2.72 3.41
N ASP A 245 5.32 -4.04 3.25
CA ASP A 245 6.42 -4.96 3.18
C ASP A 245 6.24 -5.88 1.97
N GLN A 246 7.33 -6.35 1.40
CA GLN A 246 7.27 -6.97 0.08
C GLN A 246 8.17 -8.17 -0.05
N GLY A 247 7.69 -9.18 -0.79
CA GLY A 247 8.44 -10.35 -1.21
C GLY A 247 8.93 -10.22 -2.65
N VAL A 248 10.11 -10.76 -2.91
CA VAL A 248 10.74 -10.82 -4.24
C VAL A 248 11.17 -12.24 -4.58
N GLN A 249 11.15 -12.57 -5.87
CA GLN A 249 11.62 -13.86 -6.37
C GLN A 249 12.14 -13.70 -7.80
N GLU A 250 13.25 -14.36 -8.12
CA GLU A 250 13.78 -14.37 -9.49
C GLU A 250 12.79 -15.02 -10.47
N TYR A 251 12.72 -14.49 -11.70
CA TYR A 251 12.12 -15.15 -12.86
C TYR A 251 12.90 -14.75 -14.12
N GLU A 252 12.63 -15.38 -15.26
CA GLU A 252 13.44 -15.30 -16.49
C GLU A 252 13.74 -13.91 -17.02
N ASP A 253 12.74 -12.99 -16.94
CA ASP A 253 12.89 -11.61 -17.43
C ASP A 253 13.24 -10.59 -16.32
N GLY A 254 13.44 -11.03 -15.07
CA GLY A 254 13.73 -10.14 -13.96
C GLY A 254 13.29 -10.68 -12.61
N PHE A 255 12.30 -10.05 -11.98
CA PHE A 255 11.81 -10.53 -10.67
C PHE A 255 10.29 -10.42 -10.51
N LEU A 256 9.76 -11.34 -9.73
CA LEU A 256 8.41 -11.29 -9.19
C LEU A 256 8.39 -10.40 -7.95
N PHE A 257 7.29 -9.67 -7.75
CA PHE A 257 7.17 -8.66 -6.72
C PHE A 257 5.75 -8.65 -6.14
N THR A 258 5.60 -8.85 -4.84
CA THR A 258 4.29 -8.95 -4.18
C THR A 258 4.30 -8.30 -2.82
N ASP A 259 3.13 -7.81 -2.38
CA ASP A 259 2.95 -7.38 -1.01
C ASP A 259 2.89 -8.60 -0.08
N THR A 260 3.47 -8.47 1.12
CA THR A 260 3.41 -9.45 2.21
C THR A 260 2.86 -8.78 3.46
N ALA A 261 2.45 -9.54 4.46
CA ALA A 261 2.20 -8.95 5.77
C ALA A 261 3.49 -8.31 6.31
N LEU A 262 3.36 -7.23 7.08
CA LEU A 262 4.51 -6.52 7.64
C LEU A 262 5.38 -7.45 8.48
N GLY A 263 6.69 -7.37 8.31
CA GLY A 263 7.69 -8.23 8.95
C GLY A 263 7.91 -9.58 8.26
N GLN A 264 7.18 -9.88 7.19
CA GLN A 264 7.32 -11.12 6.42
C GLN A 264 8.04 -10.91 5.08
N GLY A 265 8.30 -9.66 4.70
CA GLY A 265 9.00 -9.28 3.47
C GLY A 265 10.48 -9.01 3.68
N PHE A 266 11.05 -8.25 2.76
CA PHE A 266 12.49 -7.93 2.79
C PHE A 266 12.80 -6.49 3.22
N LEU A 267 11.80 -5.62 3.36
CA LEU A 267 11.99 -4.21 3.71
C LEU A 267 12.31 -4.05 5.20
N ASP A 268 13.17 -3.09 5.53
CA ASP A 268 13.38 -2.70 6.93
C ASP A 268 12.29 -1.71 7.37
N VAL A 269 11.08 -2.26 7.61
CA VAL A 269 9.90 -1.48 7.99
C VAL A 269 10.12 -0.67 9.28
N PRO A 270 10.76 -1.23 10.34
CA PRO A 270 11.06 -0.45 11.54
C PRO A 270 11.98 0.75 11.28
N ALA A 271 13.04 0.60 10.48
CA ALA A 271 13.93 1.71 10.14
C ALA A 271 13.20 2.77 9.29
N THR A 272 12.35 2.34 8.36
CA THR A 272 11.53 3.23 7.53
C THR A 272 10.59 4.09 8.39
N VAL A 273 9.83 3.48 9.30
CA VAL A 273 8.93 4.21 10.19
C VAL A 273 9.69 5.18 11.09
N ARG A 274 10.86 4.79 11.60
CA ARG A 274 11.70 5.66 12.41
C ARG A 274 12.14 6.91 11.65
N VAL A 275 12.68 6.78 10.43
CA VAL A 275 13.10 7.91 9.59
C VAL A 275 11.96 8.89 9.33
N LEU A 276 10.77 8.39 9.02
CA LEU A 276 9.60 9.23 8.73
C LEU A 276 9.07 9.94 9.99
N ARG A 277 9.07 9.28 11.15
CA ARG A 277 8.68 9.88 12.42
C ARG A 277 9.67 10.92 12.93
N GLU A 278 10.96 10.70 12.71
CA GLU A 278 12.00 11.70 13.05
C GLU A 278 11.83 12.97 12.21
N ALA A 279 11.42 12.85 10.95
CA ALA A 279 11.12 13.99 10.09
C ALA A 279 9.81 14.69 10.46
N HIS A 280 8.75 13.93 10.72
CA HIS A 280 7.40 14.44 11.01
C HIS A 280 6.69 13.54 12.05
N PRO A 281 6.74 13.87 13.34
CA PRO A 281 6.16 13.07 14.41
C PRO A 281 4.64 12.86 14.31
N GLU A 282 3.95 13.78 13.63
CA GLU A 282 2.49 13.79 13.47
C GLU A 282 1.97 12.99 12.26
N LEU A 283 2.84 12.37 11.48
CA LEU A 283 2.42 11.58 10.31
C LEU A 283 1.47 10.44 10.70
N HIS A 284 0.44 10.30 9.91
CA HIS A 284 -0.36 9.09 9.90
C HIS A 284 0.28 8.02 9.00
N PHE A 285 0.19 6.78 9.45
CA PHE A 285 0.73 5.62 8.75
C PHE A 285 -0.44 4.70 8.40
N SER A 286 -0.71 4.53 7.12
CA SER A 286 -1.73 3.62 6.62
C SER A 286 -1.08 2.38 6.00
N LEU A 287 -1.52 1.19 6.39
CA LEU A 287 -1.18 -0.02 5.67
C LEU A 287 -1.73 0.08 4.25
N GLU A 288 -0.90 -0.13 3.24
CA GLU A 288 -1.35 -0.40 1.89
C GLU A 288 -0.77 -1.74 1.43
N MET A 289 -1.64 -2.71 1.25
CA MET A 289 -1.31 -4.07 0.90
C MET A 289 -2.38 -4.61 -0.04
N ILE A 290 -1.96 -5.17 -1.17
CA ILE A 290 -2.89 -5.70 -2.16
C ILE A 290 -2.68 -7.20 -2.30
N ALA A 291 -3.67 -7.97 -1.87
CA ALA A 291 -3.68 -9.43 -2.00
C ALA A 291 -3.96 -9.84 -3.45
N ARG A 292 -2.91 -10.30 -4.16
CA ARG A 292 -2.93 -10.73 -5.56
C ARG A 292 -1.72 -11.60 -5.88
N ASP A 293 -1.70 -12.19 -7.06
CA ASP A 293 -0.51 -12.84 -7.59
C ASP A 293 0.66 -11.86 -7.73
N PRO A 294 1.91 -12.33 -7.59
CA PRO A 294 3.10 -11.50 -7.74
C PRO A 294 3.15 -10.80 -9.11
N LEU A 295 3.47 -9.51 -9.08
CA LEU A 295 3.71 -8.72 -10.29
C LEU A 295 5.01 -9.16 -10.95
N LYS A 296 5.04 -9.19 -12.28
CA LYS A 296 6.26 -9.34 -13.06
C LYS A 296 6.92 -7.98 -13.24
N VAL A 297 8.18 -7.85 -12.85
CA VAL A 297 9.01 -6.65 -13.09
C VAL A 297 10.13 -7.05 -14.04
N PRO A 298 9.96 -6.79 -15.36
CA PRO A 298 10.80 -7.40 -16.41
C PRO A 298 12.07 -6.58 -16.67
N VAL A 299 12.89 -6.37 -15.65
CA VAL A 299 14.10 -5.52 -15.67
C VAL A 299 15.19 -6.02 -16.63
N LEU A 300 15.13 -7.27 -17.09
CA LEU A 300 16.07 -7.84 -18.05
C LEU A 300 15.61 -7.66 -19.50
N THR A 301 14.48 -6.99 -19.72
CA THR A 301 13.97 -6.74 -21.08
C THR A 301 14.23 -5.29 -21.52
N PRO A 302 14.52 -5.04 -22.81
CA PRO A 302 14.71 -3.67 -23.33
C PRO A 302 13.50 -2.76 -23.09
N LYS A 303 12.27 -3.31 -23.17
CA LYS A 303 11.03 -2.55 -22.99
C LYS A 303 10.94 -1.88 -21.60
N TYR A 304 11.44 -2.52 -20.57
CA TYR A 304 11.43 -1.96 -19.22
C TYR A 304 12.17 -0.61 -19.16
N TRP A 305 13.29 -0.49 -19.88
CA TRP A 305 14.17 0.68 -19.83
C TRP A 305 13.83 1.79 -20.82
N VAL A 306 12.93 1.56 -21.74
CA VAL A 306 12.57 2.51 -22.81
C VAL A 306 12.24 3.90 -22.29
N THR A 307 11.64 4.00 -21.10
CA THR A 307 11.28 5.29 -20.49
C THR A 307 12.33 5.81 -19.51
N MET A 308 13.38 5.04 -19.22
CA MET A 308 14.41 5.32 -18.20
C MET A 308 15.83 5.26 -18.77
N PRO A 309 16.13 5.95 -19.90
CA PRO A 309 17.43 5.80 -20.59
C PRO A 309 18.63 6.25 -19.77
N GLY A 310 18.39 7.13 -18.76
CA GLY A 310 19.44 7.64 -17.87
C GLY A 310 19.54 6.92 -16.50
N ALA A 311 18.83 5.79 -16.32
CA ALA A 311 18.92 5.07 -15.05
C ALA A 311 20.29 4.43 -14.88
N PRO A 312 20.94 4.59 -13.69
CA PRO A 312 22.27 4.04 -13.44
C PRO A 312 22.26 2.50 -13.50
N ALA A 313 23.25 1.90 -14.15
CA ALA A 313 23.43 0.44 -14.17
C ALA A 313 23.66 -0.14 -12.76
N THR A 314 24.22 0.66 -11.85
CA THR A 314 24.39 0.32 -10.44
C THR A 314 23.09 0.01 -9.74
N ASP A 315 21.99 0.67 -10.10
CA ASP A 315 20.67 0.47 -9.50
C ASP A 315 20.12 -0.91 -9.89
N LEU A 316 20.26 -1.28 -11.17
CA LEU A 316 19.89 -2.63 -11.63
C LEU A 316 20.75 -3.69 -10.93
N ALA A 317 22.07 -3.49 -10.85
CA ALA A 317 22.98 -4.44 -10.22
C ALA A 317 22.66 -4.63 -8.73
N TRP A 318 22.34 -3.53 -8.02
CA TRP A 318 21.90 -3.55 -6.63
C TRP A 318 20.57 -4.31 -6.49
N THR A 319 19.57 -4.00 -7.34
CA THR A 319 18.26 -4.63 -7.33
C THR A 319 18.37 -6.14 -7.54
N LEU A 320 19.09 -6.59 -8.58
CA LEU A 320 19.26 -8.03 -8.85
C LEU A 320 20.00 -8.76 -7.74
N ARG A 321 21.02 -8.13 -7.14
CA ARG A 321 21.70 -8.68 -5.96
C ARG A 321 20.74 -8.82 -4.78
N THR A 322 19.88 -7.83 -4.55
CA THR A 322 18.88 -7.86 -3.48
C THR A 322 17.85 -8.95 -3.74
N VAL A 323 17.32 -9.05 -4.96
CA VAL A 323 16.38 -10.12 -5.36
C VAL A 323 17.00 -11.48 -5.10
N LYS A 324 18.22 -11.72 -5.58
CA LYS A 324 18.94 -13.01 -5.36
C LYS A 324 19.11 -13.33 -3.87
N ALA A 325 19.46 -12.35 -3.06
CA ALA A 325 19.69 -12.52 -1.62
C ALA A 325 18.39 -12.73 -0.83
N LYS A 326 17.26 -12.16 -1.32
CA LYS A 326 15.97 -12.13 -0.62
C LYS A 326 14.93 -13.07 -1.22
N THR A 327 15.23 -13.77 -2.31
CA THR A 327 14.38 -14.82 -2.86
C THR A 327 14.14 -15.89 -1.79
N PRO A 328 12.88 -16.16 -1.40
CA PRO A 328 12.59 -17.15 -0.37
C PRO A 328 12.79 -18.58 -0.87
N ARG A 329 12.96 -19.53 0.05
CA ARG A 329 13.06 -20.96 -0.29
C ARG A 329 11.76 -21.52 -0.88
N GLN A 330 10.61 -21.02 -0.42
CA GLN A 330 9.31 -21.39 -0.95
C GLN A 330 8.87 -20.34 -1.97
N PRO A 331 8.20 -20.74 -3.06
CA PRO A 331 7.67 -19.80 -4.04
C PRO A 331 6.75 -18.76 -3.38
N LEU A 332 6.75 -17.53 -3.93
CA LEU A 332 5.81 -16.50 -3.52
C LEU A 332 4.36 -16.98 -3.69
N PRO A 333 3.45 -16.63 -2.79
CA PRO A 333 2.05 -17.04 -2.85
C PRO A 333 1.39 -16.64 -4.16
N ARG A 334 0.60 -17.56 -4.73
CA ARG A 334 -0.28 -17.31 -5.87
C ARG A 334 -1.71 -17.55 -5.45
N ILE A 335 -2.53 -16.54 -5.53
CA ILE A 335 -3.89 -16.56 -4.97
C ILE A 335 -4.97 -16.30 -6.03
N ASP A 336 -4.63 -15.80 -7.22
CA ASP A 336 -5.65 -15.41 -8.21
C ASP A 336 -6.44 -16.58 -8.78
N SER A 337 -5.87 -17.80 -8.74
CA SER A 337 -6.55 -19.04 -9.10
C SER A 337 -7.40 -19.64 -7.97
N LEU A 338 -7.30 -19.12 -6.74
CA LEU A 338 -8.07 -19.62 -5.60
C LEU A 338 -9.53 -19.13 -5.64
N PRO A 339 -10.47 -19.88 -5.06
CA PRO A 339 -11.83 -19.40 -4.81
C PRO A 339 -11.83 -18.06 -4.06
N LEU A 340 -12.84 -17.21 -4.34
CA LEU A 340 -12.89 -15.85 -3.79
C LEU A 340 -12.91 -15.83 -2.25
N ASP A 341 -13.57 -16.78 -1.61
CA ASP A 341 -13.63 -16.91 -0.14
C ASP A 341 -12.25 -17.18 0.47
N GLN A 342 -11.40 -17.99 -0.18
CA GLN A 342 -10.03 -18.26 0.26
C GLN A 342 -9.14 -17.02 0.04
N ARG A 343 -9.34 -16.29 -1.05
CA ARG A 343 -8.63 -15.02 -1.32
C ARG A 343 -9.00 -13.96 -0.27
N VAL A 344 -10.27 -13.86 0.10
CA VAL A 344 -10.75 -12.97 1.17
C VAL A 344 -10.12 -13.35 2.52
N GLN A 345 -10.04 -14.63 2.85
CA GLN A 345 -9.36 -15.09 4.07
C GLN A 345 -7.86 -14.77 4.05
N TYR A 346 -7.23 -14.85 2.88
CA TYR A 346 -5.82 -14.46 2.72
C TYR A 346 -5.63 -12.96 2.97
N GLU A 347 -6.45 -12.09 2.33
CA GLU A 347 -6.44 -10.63 2.54
C GLU A 347 -6.65 -10.30 4.03
N GLN A 348 -7.64 -10.93 4.68
CA GLN A 348 -7.93 -10.74 6.10
C GLN A 348 -6.71 -11.04 6.98
N ARG A 349 -6.08 -12.21 6.80
CA ARG A 349 -4.89 -12.59 7.59
C ARG A 349 -3.73 -11.62 7.38
N MET A 350 -3.46 -11.19 6.14
CA MET A 350 -2.39 -10.23 5.88
C MET A 350 -2.62 -8.89 6.60
N ILE A 351 -3.87 -8.42 6.69
CA ILE A 351 -4.22 -7.21 7.43
C ILE A 351 -4.00 -7.42 8.93
N GLU A 352 -4.54 -8.51 9.49
CA GLU A 352 -4.45 -8.81 10.92
C GLU A 352 -3.00 -8.97 11.39
N ASP A 353 -2.18 -9.72 10.63
CA ASP A 353 -0.76 -9.91 10.91
C ASP A 353 0.01 -8.57 10.83
N SER A 354 -0.31 -7.73 9.84
CA SER A 354 0.31 -6.40 9.68
C SER A 354 -0.04 -5.45 10.82
N LEU A 355 -1.30 -5.43 11.27
CA LEU A 355 -1.71 -4.62 12.41
C LEU A 355 -1.09 -5.13 13.72
N ALA A 356 -0.93 -6.45 13.88
CA ALA A 356 -0.23 -7.03 15.02
C ALA A 356 1.25 -6.61 15.02
N PHE A 357 1.94 -6.77 13.90
CA PHE A 357 3.33 -6.33 13.73
C PHE A 357 3.50 -4.83 14.02
N ALA A 358 2.58 -3.99 13.54
CA ALA A 358 2.64 -2.56 13.78
C ALA A 358 2.58 -2.21 15.27
N ARG A 359 1.70 -2.87 16.02
CA ARG A 359 1.59 -2.69 17.48
C ARG A 359 2.84 -3.15 18.24
N GLU A 360 3.37 -4.31 17.84
CA GLU A 360 4.43 -5.00 18.60
C GLU A 360 5.82 -4.45 18.26
N HIS A 361 6.06 -4.04 17.02
CA HIS A 361 7.40 -3.71 16.53
C HIS A 361 7.58 -2.28 16.06
N LEU A 362 6.49 -1.56 15.72
CA LEU A 362 6.58 -0.20 15.18
C LEU A 362 6.11 0.87 16.17
N GLY A 363 5.45 0.48 17.27
CA GLY A 363 4.79 1.42 18.18
C GLY A 363 3.65 2.21 17.50
N LEU A 364 3.07 1.62 16.47
CA LEU A 364 1.91 2.11 15.72
C LEU A 364 0.63 1.43 16.17
#